data_cb0e622bd04c9f21d0ff08a9ec5796bc
#
_entry.id   cb0e622bd04c9f21d0ff08a9ec5796bc
#
_cell.length_a   1.000
_cell.length_b   1.000
_cell.length_c   1.000
_cell.angle_alpha   90.00
_cell.angle_beta   90.00
_cell.angle_gamma   90.00
#
_symmetry.space_group_name_H-M   'P 1'
#
loop_
_entity.id
_entity.type
_entity.pdbx_description
1 polymer ?
#
loop_
_entity_poly.entity_id
_entity_poly.type
_entity_poly.pdbx_seq_one_letter_code
_entity_poly.pdbx_strand_id
1 'polypeptide(L)'
;MPENENRQTVERLIQGLNERNLDLFHAQFHEDSVMEYPQSGERIVGGENRRAVYGAFPGLPTVTPRRIVVSGDVVVVEAVLDYGDGADWRAVFIFELRDGKVAKETAYWTQPFEAADWRAQWVERIDG
;
A
#
# COMPACT_ATOMS: atom_id res chain seq x y z
N MET A 1 9.52 -18.80 -10.38
CA MET A 1 8.13 -19.08 -9.96
C MET A 1 7.31 -17.80 -9.99
N PRO A 2 6.08 -17.83 -10.51
CA PRO A 2 5.24 -16.63 -10.60
C PRO A 2 5.03 -15.91 -9.27
N GLU A 3 4.90 -16.65 -8.17
CA GLU A 3 4.72 -16.05 -6.86
C GLU A 3 5.94 -15.25 -6.41
N ASN A 4 7.15 -15.74 -6.66
CA ASN A 4 8.38 -15.02 -6.36
C ASN A 4 8.48 -13.74 -7.20
N GLU A 5 8.14 -13.83 -8.47
CA GLU A 5 8.14 -12.69 -9.37
C GLU A 5 7.14 -11.63 -8.91
N ASN A 6 5.94 -12.05 -8.53
CA ASN A 6 4.90 -11.15 -8.03
C ASN A 6 5.34 -10.46 -6.74
N ARG A 7 5.94 -11.21 -5.83
CA ARG A 7 6.49 -10.63 -4.60
C ARG A 7 7.57 -9.60 -4.91
N GLN A 8 8.48 -9.91 -5.82
CA GLN A 8 9.55 -8.98 -6.20
C GLN A 8 8.99 -7.70 -6.83
N THR A 9 7.95 -7.81 -7.65
CA THR A 9 7.29 -6.65 -8.23
C THR A 9 6.78 -5.71 -7.15
N VAL A 10 6.10 -6.26 -6.14
CA VAL A 10 5.57 -5.45 -5.03
C VAL A 10 6.70 -4.88 -4.18
N GLU A 11 7.76 -5.65 -3.95
CA GLU A 11 8.93 -5.13 -3.21
C GLU A 11 9.61 -3.97 -3.95
N ARG A 12 9.73 -4.06 -5.27
CA ARG A 12 10.29 -2.97 -6.09
C ARG A 12 9.39 -1.73 -6.09
N LEU A 13 8.08 -1.95 -6.10
CA LEU A 13 7.10 -0.86 -6.02
C LEU A 13 7.28 -0.08 -4.70
N ILE A 14 7.39 -0.80 -3.59
CA ILE A 14 7.60 -0.18 -2.28
C ILE A 14 8.95 0.53 -2.23
N GLN A 15 9.99 -0.11 -2.75
CA GLN A 15 11.33 0.48 -2.82
C GLN A 15 11.29 1.80 -3.59
N GLY A 16 10.65 1.81 -4.76
CA GLY A 16 10.54 3.01 -5.57
C GLY A 16 9.86 4.15 -4.83
N LEU A 17 8.78 3.84 -4.13
CA LEU A 17 8.07 4.84 -3.34
C LEU A 17 8.95 5.38 -2.21
N ASN A 18 9.61 4.49 -1.47
CA ASN A 18 10.45 4.87 -0.33
C ASN A 18 11.67 5.69 -0.75
N GLU A 19 12.24 5.39 -1.90
CA GLU A 19 13.39 6.12 -2.44
C GLU A 19 12.99 7.39 -3.19
N ARG A 20 11.69 7.64 -3.33
CA ARG A 20 11.14 8.73 -4.13
C ARG A 20 11.54 8.60 -5.60
N ASN A 21 11.73 7.37 -6.04
CA ASN A 21 11.96 7.01 -7.43
C ASN A 21 10.62 6.60 -8.05
N LEU A 22 9.83 7.59 -8.45
CA LEU A 22 8.47 7.33 -8.95
C LEU A 22 8.47 6.62 -10.30
N ASP A 23 9.54 6.75 -11.09
CA ASP A 23 9.67 5.99 -12.33
C ASP A 23 9.74 4.49 -12.02
N LEU A 24 10.53 4.10 -11.02
CA LEU A 24 10.61 2.70 -10.59
C LEU A 24 9.26 2.23 -10.04
N PHE A 25 8.60 3.06 -9.24
CA PHE A 25 7.29 2.76 -8.68
C PHE A 25 6.28 2.50 -9.81
N HIS A 26 6.14 3.44 -10.74
CA HIS A 26 5.15 3.34 -11.81
C HIS A 26 5.45 2.20 -12.79
N ALA A 27 6.72 1.84 -12.94
CA ALA A 27 7.13 0.75 -13.83
C ALA A 27 6.57 -0.61 -13.41
N GLN A 28 6.13 -0.76 -12.16
CA GLN A 28 5.59 -2.01 -11.65
C GLN A 28 4.10 -2.21 -11.96
N PHE A 29 3.46 -1.23 -12.58
CA PHE A 29 2.02 -1.25 -12.87
C PHE A 29 1.79 -1.37 -14.37
N HIS A 30 0.69 -2.03 -14.74
CA HIS A 30 0.16 -1.91 -16.09
C HIS A 30 -0.38 -0.51 -16.33
N GLU A 31 -0.31 -0.04 -17.58
CA GLU A 31 -0.86 1.28 -17.92
C GLU A 31 -2.38 1.36 -17.72
N ASP A 32 -3.08 0.24 -17.85
CA ASP A 32 -4.52 0.16 -17.63
C ASP A 32 -4.88 -0.21 -16.19
N SER A 33 -3.91 -0.17 -15.27
CA SER A 33 -4.15 -0.54 -13.88
C SER A 33 -5.12 0.42 -13.20
N VAL A 34 -5.74 -0.10 -12.13
CA VAL A 34 -6.72 0.64 -11.34
C VAL A 34 -6.29 0.60 -9.88
N MET A 35 -6.39 1.73 -9.20
CA MET A 35 -6.24 1.80 -7.74
C MET A 35 -7.58 2.15 -7.13
N GLU A 36 -7.97 1.44 -6.08
CA GLU A 36 -9.19 1.73 -5.34
C GLU A 36 -8.88 2.11 -3.91
N TYR A 37 -9.54 3.15 -3.43
CA TYR A 37 -9.49 3.63 -2.05
C TYR A 37 -10.90 3.47 -1.45
N PRO A 38 -11.26 2.28 -0.93
CA PRO A 38 -12.63 2.03 -0.48
C PRO A 38 -13.11 2.95 0.63
N GLN A 39 -12.18 3.43 1.48
CA GLN A 39 -12.55 4.29 2.61
C GLN A 39 -13.10 5.65 2.15
N SER A 40 -12.59 6.18 1.05
CA SER A 40 -13.09 7.43 0.47
C SER A 40 -14.06 7.20 -0.69
N GLY A 41 -14.13 5.96 -1.19
CA GLY A 41 -14.96 5.62 -2.33
C GLY A 41 -14.37 6.05 -3.67
N GLU A 42 -13.06 6.28 -3.73
CA GLU A 42 -12.39 6.75 -4.94
C GLU A 42 -11.73 5.64 -5.73
N ARG A 43 -11.58 5.86 -7.02
CA ARG A 43 -10.86 4.98 -7.92
C ARG A 43 -9.98 5.80 -8.84
N ILE A 44 -8.71 5.40 -8.99
CA ILE A 44 -7.77 6.00 -9.94
C ILE A 44 -7.65 5.04 -11.11
N VAL A 45 -8.07 5.47 -12.30
CA VAL A 45 -8.08 4.62 -13.49
C VAL A 45 -6.93 5.01 -14.40
N GLY A 46 -6.05 4.05 -14.67
CA GLY A 46 -4.97 4.18 -15.64
C GLY A 46 -3.71 4.86 -15.12
N GLY A 47 -2.63 4.63 -15.83
CA GLY A 47 -1.30 5.11 -15.44
C GLY A 47 -1.17 6.62 -15.51
N GLU A 48 -1.83 7.27 -16.46
CA GLU A 48 -1.78 8.74 -16.56
C GLU A 48 -2.34 9.39 -15.30
N ASN A 49 -3.50 8.94 -14.83
CA ASN A 49 -4.10 9.46 -13.60
C ASN A 49 -3.27 9.10 -12.38
N ARG A 50 -2.74 7.88 -12.33
CA ARG A 50 -1.88 7.47 -11.21
C ARG A 50 -0.65 8.37 -11.10
N ARG A 51 0.02 8.65 -12.22
CA ARG A 51 1.17 9.55 -12.24
C ARG A 51 0.80 10.96 -11.80
N ALA A 52 -0.37 11.44 -12.22
CA ALA A 52 -0.85 12.76 -11.82
C ALA A 52 -1.11 12.83 -10.31
N VAL A 53 -1.76 11.83 -9.74
CA VAL A 53 -2.06 11.78 -8.30
C VAL A 53 -0.78 11.74 -7.49
N TYR A 54 0.17 10.87 -7.86
CA TYR A 54 1.41 10.73 -7.10
C TYR A 54 2.32 11.95 -7.27
N GLY A 55 2.28 12.61 -8.43
CA GLY A 55 3.00 13.86 -8.63
C GLY A 55 2.45 15.03 -7.83
N ALA A 56 1.15 15.01 -7.55
CA ALA A 56 0.47 16.05 -6.77
C ALA A 56 0.38 15.73 -5.29
N PHE A 57 0.80 14.55 -4.86
CA PHE A 57 0.67 14.10 -3.48
C PHE A 57 1.44 15.05 -2.56
N PRO A 58 0.78 15.67 -1.54
CA PRO A 58 1.44 16.70 -0.73
C PRO A 58 2.58 16.17 0.12
N GLY A 59 2.56 14.89 0.49
CA GLY A 59 3.64 14.28 1.24
C GLY A 59 3.50 12.77 1.18
N LEU A 60 4.37 12.12 0.40
CA LEU A 60 4.35 10.67 0.29
C LEU A 60 4.88 10.04 1.57
N PRO A 61 4.28 8.93 2.02
CA PRO A 61 4.77 8.24 3.21
C PRO A 61 6.00 7.40 2.91
N THR A 62 6.72 7.03 3.96
CA THR A 62 7.63 5.90 3.93
C THR A 62 6.84 4.67 4.34
N VAL A 63 6.93 3.61 3.54
CA VAL A 63 6.18 2.37 3.76
C VAL A 63 7.12 1.32 4.35
N THR A 64 6.79 0.81 5.54
CA THR A 64 7.55 -0.27 6.16
C THR A 64 6.65 -1.50 6.22
N PRO A 65 6.88 -2.50 5.36
CA PRO A 65 6.09 -3.72 5.40
C PRO A 65 6.32 -4.46 6.72
N ARG A 66 5.24 -4.93 7.31
CA ARG A 66 5.30 -5.81 8.47
C ARG A 66 5.08 -7.25 8.06
N ARG A 67 4.30 -7.47 7.02
CA ARG A 67 4.02 -8.81 6.51
C ARG A 67 3.63 -8.71 5.05
N ILE A 68 4.20 -9.60 4.24
CA ILE A 68 3.83 -9.75 2.83
C ILE A 68 3.37 -11.17 2.63
N VAL A 69 2.16 -11.34 2.14
CA VAL A 69 1.57 -12.65 1.87
C VAL A 69 1.28 -12.74 0.38
N VAL A 70 1.74 -13.82 -0.24
CA VAL A 70 1.54 -14.06 -1.67
C VAL A 70 0.71 -15.31 -1.85
N SER A 71 -0.31 -15.22 -2.68
CA SER A 71 -1.12 -16.36 -3.09
C SER A 71 -1.46 -16.21 -4.57
N GLY A 72 -0.76 -16.97 -5.43
CA GLY A 72 -0.93 -16.84 -6.87
C GLY A 72 -0.65 -15.43 -7.35
N ASP A 73 -1.65 -14.81 -7.97
CA ASP A 73 -1.56 -13.46 -8.52
C ASP A 73 -2.00 -12.37 -7.53
N VAL A 74 -2.17 -12.72 -6.26
CA VAL A 74 -2.55 -11.76 -5.22
C VAL A 74 -1.41 -11.62 -4.23
N VAL A 75 -1.02 -10.38 -3.94
CA VAL A 75 -0.04 -10.05 -2.90
C VAL A 75 -0.69 -9.08 -1.93
N VAL A 76 -0.67 -9.45 -0.64
CA VAL A 76 -1.21 -8.60 0.42
C VAL A 76 -0.04 -8.10 1.26
N VAL A 77 0.00 -6.79 1.49
CA VAL A 77 1.03 -6.15 2.31
C VAL A 77 0.36 -5.46 3.50
N GLU A 78 0.74 -5.87 4.69
CA GLU A 78 0.41 -5.15 5.92
C GLU A 78 1.60 -4.27 6.26
N ALA A 79 1.37 -2.98 6.47
CA ALA A 79 2.47 -2.03 6.59
C ALA A 79 2.20 -0.94 7.62
N VAL A 80 3.28 -0.30 8.04
CA VAL A 80 3.24 0.96 8.77
C VAL A 80 3.63 2.06 7.79
N LEU A 81 2.87 3.15 7.80
CA LEU A 81 3.17 4.33 6.99
C LEU A 81 3.66 5.45 7.90
N ASP A 82 4.74 6.09 7.49
CA ASP A 82 5.30 7.25 8.17
C ASP A 82 5.19 8.47 7.25
N TYR A 83 4.33 9.42 7.62
CA TYR A 83 4.16 10.67 6.88
C TYR A 83 5.00 11.80 7.47
N GLY A 84 5.82 11.52 8.48
CA GLY A 84 6.61 12.55 9.16
C GLY A 84 5.83 13.35 10.20
N ASP A 85 4.64 12.89 10.57
CA ASP A 85 3.77 13.58 11.55
C ASP A 85 3.86 12.99 12.96
N GLY A 86 4.76 12.03 13.18
CA GLY A 86 4.94 11.38 14.47
C GLY A 86 3.94 10.27 14.78
N ALA A 87 3.01 9.99 13.87
CA ALA A 87 2.04 8.91 14.03
C ALA A 87 2.41 7.72 13.16
N ASP A 88 2.19 6.52 13.69
CA ASP A 88 2.36 5.27 12.95
C ASP A 88 1.03 4.90 12.32
N TRP A 89 0.83 5.33 11.09
CA TRP A 89 -0.36 4.95 10.33
C TRP A 89 -0.29 3.46 10.01
N ARG A 90 -1.43 2.82 9.94
CA ARG A 90 -1.52 1.40 9.55
C ARG A 90 -2.17 1.28 8.18
N ALA A 91 -1.66 0.36 7.38
CA ALA A 91 -2.18 0.17 6.03
C ALA A 91 -2.21 -1.30 5.66
N VAL A 92 -3.17 -1.62 4.80
CA VAL A 92 -3.23 -2.92 4.11
C VAL A 92 -3.40 -2.61 2.63
N PHE A 93 -2.49 -3.16 1.83
CA PHE A 93 -2.54 -3.06 0.38
C PHE A 93 -2.79 -4.43 -0.21
N ILE A 94 -3.74 -4.52 -1.12
CA ILE A 94 -4.04 -5.76 -1.83
C ILE A 94 -3.72 -5.51 -3.30
N PHE A 95 -2.72 -6.24 -3.80
CA PHE A 95 -2.30 -6.14 -5.19
C PHE A 95 -2.78 -7.35 -5.96
N GLU A 96 -3.41 -7.12 -7.09
CA GLU A 96 -3.78 -8.16 -8.04
C GLU A 96 -2.90 -7.97 -9.27
N LEU A 97 -2.11 -9.00 -9.61
CA LEU A 97 -1.13 -8.90 -10.68
C LEU A 97 -1.58 -9.68 -11.91
N ARG A 98 -1.04 -9.26 -13.05
CA ARG A 98 -1.22 -9.93 -14.33
C ARG A 98 0.11 -9.85 -15.05
N ASP A 99 0.64 -11.00 -15.45
CA ASP A 99 1.93 -11.08 -16.16
C ASP A 99 3.05 -10.35 -15.41
N GLY A 100 3.10 -10.53 -14.10
CA GLY A 100 4.18 -10.00 -13.26
C GLY A 100 4.12 -8.51 -12.94
N LYS A 101 3.03 -7.83 -13.31
CA LYS A 101 2.82 -6.41 -13.00
C LYS A 101 1.45 -6.19 -12.37
N VAL A 102 1.32 -5.11 -11.62
CA VAL A 102 0.08 -4.79 -10.92
C VAL A 102 -0.99 -4.36 -11.90
N ALA A 103 -2.12 -5.09 -11.89
CA ALA A 103 -3.33 -4.74 -12.65
C ALA A 103 -4.31 -3.95 -11.77
N LYS A 104 -4.35 -4.25 -10.47
CA LYS A 104 -5.24 -3.56 -9.54
C LYS A 104 -4.60 -3.48 -8.15
N GLU A 105 -4.72 -2.34 -7.52
CA GLU A 105 -4.36 -2.16 -6.10
C GLU A 105 -5.58 -1.69 -5.34
N THR A 106 -5.83 -2.30 -4.18
CA THR A 106 -6.84 -1.83 -3.23
C THR A 106 -6.09 -1.41 -1.97
N ALA A 107 -6.29 -0.18 -1.52
CA ALA A 107 -5.55 0.36 -0.39
C ALA A 107 -6.49 0.80 0.73
N TYR A 108 -6.18 0.35 1.94
CA TYR A 108 -6.82 0.79 3.18
C TYR A 108 -5.73 1.37 4.08
N TRP A 109 -5.98 2.53 4.67
CA TRP A 109 -5.04 3.11 5.63
C TRP A 109 -5.78 3.94 6.66
N THR A 110 -5.22 3.99 7.87
CA THR A 110 -5.84 4.73 8.96
C THR A 110 -4.79 5.26 9.92
N GLN A 111 -5.11 6.39 10.53
CA GLN A 111 -4.36 6.88 11.68
C GLN A 111 -4.64 5.99 12.89
N PRO A 112 -3.69 5.90 13.85
CA PRO A 112 -4.01 5.34 15.15
C PRO A 112 -5.17 6.10 15.79
N PHE A 113 -6.02 5.38 16.51
CA PHE A 113 -7.12 6.01 17.25
C PHE A 113 -7.15 5.48 18.68
N GLU A 114 -7.83 6.21 19.55
CA GLU A 114 -7.88 5.85 20.96
C GLU A 114 -8.68 4.58 21.19
N ALA A 115 -8.18 3.75 22.11
CA ALA A 115 -8.89 2.54 22.50
C ALA A 115 -10.16 2.92 23.25
N ALA A 116 -11.24 2.22 22.98
CA ALA A 116 -12.52 2.48 23.61
C ALA A 116 -12.51 2.04 25.09
N ASP A 117 -13.04 2.89 25.98
CA ASP A 117 -13.05 2.61 27.42
C ASP A 117 -13.91 1.40 27.78
N TRP A 118 -15.00 1.19 27.05
CA TRP A 118 -15.98 0.15 27.43
C TRP A 118 -15.41 -1.27 27.39
N ARG A 119 -14.31 -1.50 26.64
CA ARG A 119 -13.70 -2.84 26.55
C ARG A 119 -12.37 -2.95 27.29
N ALA A 120 -11.95 -1.90 27.99
CA ALA A 120 -10.61 -1.82 28.58
C ALA A 120 -10.26 -2.99 29.50
N GLN A 121 -11.22 -3.48 30.28
CA GLN A 121 -10.95 -4.57 31.24
C GLN A 121 -10.71 -5.93 30.59
N TRP A 122 -11.02 -6.07 29.29
CA TRP A 122 -10.88 -7.36 28.59
C TRP A 122 -9.80 -7.36 27.51
N VAL A 123 -9.08 -6.26 27.35
CA VAL A 123 -8.07 -6.13 26.30
C VAL A 123 -6.73 -5.76 26.90
N GLU A 124 -5.67 -6.08 26.16
CA GLU A 124 -4.30 -5.66 26.47
C GLU A 124 -3.81 -4.71 25.39
N ARG A 125 -2.83 -3.88 25.72
CA ARG A 125 -2.20 -3.02 24.73
C ARG A 125 -1.18 -3.83 23.94
N ILE A 126 -1.14 -3.59 22.63
CA ILE A 126 -0.10 -4.15 21.77
C ILE A 126 1.20 -3.38 22.03
N ASP A 127 2.26 -4.07 22.40
CA ASP A 127 3.56 -3.46 22.59
C ASP A 127 4.35 -3.41 21.28
N GLY A 128 4.86 -2.26 20.98
CA GLY A 128 5.77 -2.03 19.87
C GLY A 128 5.14 -1.88 18.51
#